data_81396bcd09d84970735acfc00899222b
#
_entry.id   81396bcd09d84970735acfc00899222b
#
_cell.length_a   1.000
_cell.length_b   1.000
_cell.length_c   1.000
_cell.angle_alpha   90.00
_cell.angle_beta   90.00
_cell.angle_gamma   90.00
#
_symmetry.space_group_name_H-M   'P 1'
#
loop_
_entity.id
_entity.type
_entity.pdbx_description
1 polymer ?
#
loop_
_entity_poly.entity_id
_entity_poly.type
_entity_poly.pdbx_seq_one_letter_code
_entity_poly.pdbx_strand_id
1 'polypeptide(L)'
;MASAFLLGCNDAKNTGSTDTAFITGEWSITQANGIGAEDSENQPFIHFTDSGTVHGNASVNTFFGEYTLKGDSLFFDQMAATSMMGHDMELEMAIMSALAQCATVEAQDSTITVKDHGGNTVMTLKRR
;
A
#
# COMPACT_ATOMS: atom_id res chain seq x y z
N MET A 1 -15.19 2.17 -32.88
CA MET A 1 -14.93 2.27 -32.61
C MET A 1 -14.70 2.37 -32.23
N ALA A 2 -14.73 1.97 -31.98
CA ALA A 2 -14.43 1.98 -31.41
C ALA A 2 -14.17 1.93 -30.82
N SER A 3 -14.17 1.60 -30.68
CA SER A 3 -13.85 1.61 -30.07
C SER A 3 -13.75 1.46 -29.56
N ALA A 4 -13.83 1.19 -29.53
CA ALA A 4 -13.51 1.16 -28.97
C ALA A 4 -13.41 0.94 -28.59
N PHE A 5 -13.40 0.67 -28.40
CA PHE A 5 -13.03 0.69 -27.95
C PHE A 5 -12.84 0.40 -27.54
N LEU A 6 -12.97 0.17 -27.60
CA LEU A 6 -12.55 0.11 -27.13
C LEU A 6 -12.34 0.06 -26.54
N LEU A 7 -12.40 -0.24 -26.42
CA LEU A 7 -12.04 -0.17 -25.84
C LEU A 7 -11.77 -0.22 -25.25
N GLY A 8 -11.87 -0.41 -25.12
CA GLY A 8 -11.33 -0.41 -24.57
C GLY A 8 -10.97 -0.57 -24.04
N CYS A 9 -10.90 -0.83 -23.99
CA CYS A 9 -10.33 -0.89 -23.57
C CYS A 9 -9.90 -0.87 -23.13
N ASN A 10 -9.84 -1.00 -22.90
CA ASN A 10 -9.22 -0.88 -22.47
C ASN A 10 -8.76 -0.90 -22.10
N ASP A 11 -8.76 -1.13 -21.96
CA ASP A 11 -8.12 -1.15 -21.57
C ASP A 11 -7.50 -1.12 -21.19
N ALA A 12 -7.50 -1.37 -21.13
CA ALA A 12 -6.80 -1.45 -20.71
C ALA A 12 -6.33 -1.40 -20.22
N LYS A 13 -6.36 -1.60 -19.92
CA LYS A 13 -5.74 -1.53 -19.54
C LYS A 13 -5.10 -1.53 -19.17
N ASN A 14 -5.04 -1.85 -19.00
CA ASN A 14 -4.30 -1.83 -18.65
C ASN A 14 -3.55 -1.75 -18.55
N THR A 15 -3.93 -2.63 -18.82
CA THR A 15 -2.60 -2.53 -18.93
C THR A 15 -1.70 -1.88 -17.87
N GLY A 16 -0.93 -2.42 -17.18
CA GLY A 16 -0.02 -1.82 -16.24
C GLY A 16 -0.67 -1.05 -15.08
N SER A 17 -1.90 -0.74 -15.19
CA SER A 17 -2.64 -0.11 -14.10
C SER A 17 -2.93 -1.10 -13.01
N THR A 18 -2.85 -0.64 -11.77
CA THR A 18 -3.31 -1.39 -10.61
C THR A 18 -4.78 -1.06 -10.39
N ASP A 19 -5.63 -2.06 -10.27
CA ASP A 19 -7.03 -1.81 -9.98
C ASP A 19 -7.35 -2.32 -8.57
N THR A 20 -8.56 -1.99 -8.10
CA THR A 20 -8.97 -2.31 -6.75
C THR A 20 -8.94 -3.82 -6.50
N ALA A 21 -9.35 -4.62 -7.49
CA ALA A 21 -9.36 -6.07 -7.33
C ALA A 21 -7.94 -6.62 -7.15
N PHE A 22 -6.96 -6.03 -7.82
CA PHE A 22 -5.58 -6.48 -7.68
C PHE A 22 -5.04 -6.22 -6.28
N ILE A 23 -5.33 -5.03 -5.72
CA ILE A 23 -4.74 -4.63 -4.45
C ILE A 23 -5.46 -5.26 -3.26
N THR A 24 -6.69 -5.72 -3.45
CA THR A 24 -7.50 -6.28 -2.37
C THR A 24 -6.81 -7.50 -1.76
N GLY A 25 -6.82 -7.58 -0.43
CA GLY A 25 -6.22 -8.70 0.29
C GLY A 25 -5.12 -8.25 1.22
N GLU A 26 -4.36 -9.23 1.71
CA GLU A 26 -3.30 -8.97 2.68
C GLU A 26 -1.94 -8.92 2.03
N TRP A 27 -1.15 -7.97 2.48
CA TRP A 27 0.21 -7.75 2.00
C TRP A 27 1.14 -7.60 3.20
N SER A 28 2.28 -8.30 3.15
CA SER A 28 3.35 -8.06 4.13
C SER A 28 4.06 -6.76 3.76
N ILE A 29 4.35 -5.94 4.76
CA ILE A 29 5.17 -4.75 4.55
C ILE A 29 6.61 -5.19 4.77
N THR A 30 7.40 -5.22 3.70
CA THR A 30 8.77 -5.73 3.79
C THR A 30 9.78 -4.63 4.04
N GLN A 31 9.45 -3.39 3.69
CA GLN A 31 10.36 -2.27 3.85
C GLN A 31 9.55 -0.97 3.85
N ALA A 32 9.98 -0.01 4.65
CA ALA A 32 9.36 1.33 4.68
C ALA A 32 10.46 2.35 4.90
N ASN A 33 10.55 3.34 4.01
CA ASN A 33 11.52 4.44 4.05
C ASN A 33 12.94 3.94 4.33
N GLY A 34 13.33 2.85 3.66
CA GLY A 34 14.66 2.29 3.76
C GLY A 34 14.88 1.37 4.93
N ILE A 35 13.87 1.16 5.79
CA ILE A 35 14.00 0.30 6.96
C ILE A 35 13.32 -1.03 6.64
N GLY A 36 14.08 -2.12 6.70
CA GLY A 36 13.56 -3.44 6.45
C GLY A 36 12.79 -3.97 7.65
N ALA A 37 11.86 -4.89 7.39
CA ALA A 37 10.97 -5.42 8.42
C ALA A 37 11.32 -6.85 8.83
N GLU A 38 12.41 -7.41 8.34
CA GLU A 38 12.70 -8.83 8.57
C GLU A 38 13.03 -9.14 10.03
N ASP A 39 13.51 -8.15 10.77
CA ASP A 39 13.87 -8.35 12.18
C ASP A 39 12.85 -7.76 13.14
N SER A 40 11.67 -7.40 12.63
CA SER A 40 10.65 -6.77 13.47
C SER A 40 10.05 -7.79 14.43
N GLU A 41 9.59 -7.27 15.57
CA GLU A 41 8.97 -8.09 16.60
C GLU A 41 7.73 -8.79 16.07
N ASN A 42 6.90 -8.07 15.32
CA ASN A 42 5.74 -8.61 14.64
C ASN A 42 5.87 -8.29 13.16
N GLN A 43 5.48 -9.23 12.31
CA GLN A 43 5.51 -8.99 10.86
C GLN A 43 4.48 -7.91 10.51
N PRO A 44 4.89 -6.73 10.07
CA PRO A 44 3.92 -5.72 9.70
C PRO A 44 3.17 -6.12 8.44
N PHE A 45 1.91 -5.74 8.36
CA PHE A 45 1.09 -6.07 7.21
C PHE A 45 0.05 -4.99 6.99
N ILE A 46 -0.54 -5.01 5.80
CA ILE A 46 -1.64 -4.12 5.45
C ILE A 46 -2.68 -4.94 4.68
N HIS A 47 -3.94 -4.75 5.02
CA HIS A 47 -5.05 -5.45 4.39
C HIS A 47 -5.96 -4.42 3.73
N PHE A 48 -6.13 -4.56 2.42
CA PHE A 48 -7.04 -3.70 1.65
C PHE A 48 -8.34 -4.48 1.44
N THR A 49 -9.45 -3.94 1.93
CA THR A 49 -10.75 -4.57 1.70
C THR A 49 -11.33 -4.09 0.37
N ASP A 50 -12.31 -4.82 -0.12
CA ASP A 50 -12.95 -4.41 -1.37
C ASP A 50 -13.96 -3.29 -1.17
N SER A 51 -14.20 -2.87 0.06
CA SER A 51 -15.13 -1.77 0.37
C SER A 51 -14.42 -0.43 0.56
N GLY A 52 -13.10 -0.37 0.31
CA GLY A 52 -12.37 0.89 0.40
C GLY A 52 -11.79 1.18 1.77
N THR A 53 -11.77 0.20 2.66
CA THR A 53 -11.16 0.37 3.97
C THR A 53 -9.82 -0.39 4.02
N VAL A 54 -8.99 -0.02 4.99
CA VAL A 54 -7.69 -0.62 5.15
C VAL A 54 -7.41 -0.77 6.64
N HIS A 55 -6.72 -1.85 6.98
CA HIS A 55 -6.23 -2.01 8.35
C HIS A 55 -4.95 -2.82 8.31
N GLY A 56 -4.19 -2.74 9.37
CA GLY A 56 -2.95 -3.49 9.40
C GLY A 56 -2.22 -3.33 10.72
N ASN A 57 -0.98 -3.77 10.70
CA ASN A 57 -0.09 -3.72 11.86
C ASN A 57 1.24 -3.13 11.43
N ALA A 58 1.73 -2.16 12.19
CA ALA A 58 2.99 -1.48 11.88
C ALA A 58 4.10 -1.98 12.80
N SER A 59 4.03 -3.22 13.22
CA SER A 59 4.91 -3.92 14.13
C SER A 59 4.51 -3.74 15.59
N VAL A 60 4.33 -2.51 16.07
CA VAL A 60 3.92 -2.26 17.45
C VAL A 60 2.44 -1.99 17.55
N ASN A 61 1.94 -1.07 16.72
CA ASN A 61 0.56 -0.64 16.78
C ASN A 61 -0.24 -1.11 15.56
N THR A 62 -1.54 -1.25 15.74
CA THR A 62 -2.45 -1.50 14.62
C THR A 62 -2.93 -0.17 14.09
N PHE A 63 -3.22 -0.15 12.79
CA PHE A 63 -3.76 1.04 12.14
C PHE A 63 -4.97 0.65 11.30
N PHE A 64 -5.80 1.64 10.98
CA PHE A 64 -6.97 1.43 10.15
C PHE A 64 -7.37 2.76 9.52
N GLY A 65 -8.13 2.68 8.43
CA GLY A 65 -8.57 3.88 7.74
C GLY A 65 -9.24 3.53 6.43
N GLU A 66 -9.15 4.46 5.49
CA GLU A 66 -9.74 4.31 4.17
C GLU A 66 -8.67 4.52 3.12
N TYR A 67 -8.89 3.95 1.94
CA TYR A 67 -7.98 4.16 0.83
C TYR A 67 -8.77 4.42 -0.45
N THR A 68 -8.13 5.12 -1.37
CA THR A 68 -8.66 5.37 -2.71
C THR A 68 -7.59 5.00 -3.72
N LEU A 69 -7.95 4.19 -4.69
CA LEU A 69 -7.06 3.79 -5.77
C LEU A 69 -7.71 4.18 -7.09
N LYS A 70 -7.02 5.00 -7.87
CA LYS A 70 -7.46 5.40 -9.20
C LYS A 70 -6.30 5.23 -10.15
N GLY A 71 -6.40 4.23 -11.05
CA GLY A 71 -5.26 3.89 -11.88
C GLY A 71 -4.12 3.44 -10.99
N ASP A 72 -3.02 4.16 -11.01
CA ASP A 72 -1.88 3.89 -10.15
C ASP A 72 -1.75 4.89 -8.99
N SER A 73 -2.71 5.80 -8.85
CA SER A 73 -2.71 6.76 -7.76
C SER A 73 -3.37 6.14 -6.54
N LEU A 74 -2.64 6.11 -5.43
CA LEU A 74 -3.13 5.53 -4.19
C LEU A 74 -2.92 6.54 -3.06
N PHE A 75 -3.96 6.78 -2.29
CA PHE A 75 -3.81 7.60 -1.09
C PHE A 75 -4.71 7.07 0.01
N PHE A 76 -4.32 7.39 1.24
CA PHE A 76 -4.98 6.94 2.44
C PHE A 76 -5.65 8.14 3.12
N ASP A 77 -6.78 7.87 3.76
CA ASP A 77 -7.56 8.91 4.39
C ASP A 77 -8.13 8.38 5.71
N GLN A 78 -8.45 9.26 6.63
CA GLN A 78 -9.06 8.91 7.90
C GLN A 78 -8.24 7.86 8.68
N MET A 79 -6.92 7.96 8.58
CA MET A 79 -6.03 6.99 9.22
C MET A 79 -5.94 7.22 10.72
N ALA A 80 -6.01 6.14 11.47
CA ALA A 80 -5.87 6.15 12.93
C ALA A 80 -5.04 4.94 13.34
N ALA A 81 -4.41 5.03 14.51
CA ALA A 81 -3.56 3.96 15.00
C ALA A 81 -3.60 3.95 16.53
N THR A 82 -3.33 2.77 17.12
CA THR A 82 -3.14 2.69 18.57
C THR A 82 -1.84 3.41 18.95
N SER A 83 -1.62 3.61 20.24
CA SER A 83 -0.52 4.46 20.71
C SER A 83 0.38 3.74 21.72
N MET A 84 0.64 2.46 21.50
CA MET A 84 1.53 1.70 22.36
C MET A 84 2.98 1.99 22.01
N MET A 85 3.88 1.76 22.96
CA MET A 85 5.31 1.89 22.75
C MET A 85 5.92 0.49 22.74
N GLY A 86 6.98 0.31 21.93
CA GLY A 86 7.62 -0.98 21.79
C GLY A 86 9.02 -0.83 21.22
N HIS A 87 9.62 -1.95 20.81
CA HIS A 87 11.00 -1.95 20.33
C HIS A 87 11.14 -1.42 18.91
N ASP A 88 10.15 -1.63 18.08
CA ASP A 88 10.26 -1.33 16.65
C ASP A 88 9.62 0.02 16.29
N MET A 89 9.76 1.03 17.16
CA MET A 89 9.13 2.31 16.90
C MET A 89 9.71 3.01 15.69
N GLU A 90 10.99 2.78 15.39
CA GLU A 90 11.59 3.36 14.19
C GLU A 90 10.93 2.82 12.93
N LEU A 91 10.72 1.50 12.89
CA LEU A 91 10.03 0.88 11.76
C LEU A 91 8.58 1.33 11.69
N GLU A 92 7.92 1.41 12.85
CA GLU A 92 6.52 1.85 12.87
C GLU A 92 6.39 3.28 12.34
N MET A 93 7.25 4.18 12.78
CA MET A 93 7.22 5.56 12.31
C MET A 93 7.49 5.62 10.82
N ALA A 94 8.39 4.77 10.32
CA ALA A 94 8.68 4.70 8.89
C ALA A 94 7.45 4.24 8.11
N ILE A 95 6.72 3.25 8.63
CA ILE A 95 5.51 2.76 7.97
C ILE A 95 4.43 3.84 7.95
N MET A 96 4.16 4.46 9.09
CA MET A 96 3.12 5.49 9.15
C MET A 96 3.47 6.68 8.28
N SER A 97 4.75 7.05 8.23
CA SER A 97 5.20 8.12 7.35
C SER A 97 5.03 7.75 5.88
N ALA A 98 5.34 6.50 5.53
CA ALA A 98 5.19 6.04 4.15
C ALA A 98 3.73 6.07 3.71
N LEU A 99 2.81 5.69 4.60
CA LEU A 99 1.38 5.77 4.30
C LEU A 99 0.96 7.21 4.01
N ALA A 100 1.49 8.16 4.77
CA ALA A 100 1.17 9.57 4.57
C ALA A 100 1.81 10.14 3.31
N GLN A 101 2.94 9.59 2.87
CA GLN A 101 3.67 10.07 1.69
C GLN A 101 3.21 9.41 0.39
N CYS A 102 2.39 8.39 0.48
CA CYS A 102 2.00 7.58 -0.66
C CYS A 102 1.33 8.42 -1.74
N ALA A 103 1.75 8.23 -2.98
CA ALA A 103 1.16 8.91 -4.12
C ALA A 103 0.80 7.92 -5.22
N THR A 104 1.70 7.01 -5.56
CA THR A 104 1.48 6.05 -6.63
C THR A 104 1.95 4.67 -6.23
N VAL A 105 1.44 3.66 -6.93
CA VAL A 105 1.86 2.28 -6.73
C VAL A 105 2.21 1.66 -8.07
N GLU A 106 3.18 0.75 -8.04
CA GLU A 106 3.52 -0.08 -9.19
C GLU A 106 3.39 -1.52 -8.76
N ALA A 107 2.60 -2.29 -9.51
CA ALA A 107 2.37 -3.68 -9.21
C ALA A 107 3.18 -4.54 -10.16
N GLN A 108 3.84 -5.55 -9.63
CA GLN A 108 4.60 -6.50 -10.45
C GLN A 108 4.56 -7.85 -9.75
N ASP A 109 3.96 -8.82 -10.43
CA ASP A 109 3.80 -10.17 -9.87
C ASP A 109 3.08 -10.09 -8.53
N SER A 110 3.72 -10.50 -7.44
CA SER A 110 3.13 -10.47 -6.12
C SER A 110 3.69 -9.35 -5.25
N THR A 111 4.24 -8.31 -5.88
CA THR A 111 4.87 -7.19 -5.18
C THR A 111 4.22 -5.88 -5.58
N ILE A 112 4.05 -4.99 -4.61
CA ILE A 112 3.64 -3.61 -4.86
C ILE A 112 4.74 -2.70 -4.35
N THR A 113 5.19 -1.78 -5.19
CA THR A 113 6.10 -0.71 -4.81
C THR A 113 5.30 0.57 -4.65
N VAL A 114 5.37 1.16 -3.47
CA VAL A 114 4.66 2.40 -3.15
C VAL A 114 5.63 3.56 -3.26
N LYS A 115 5.25 4.59 -4.00
CA LYS A 115 6.13 5.73 -4.27
C LYS A 115 5.47 7.03 -3.83
N ASP A 116 6.29 8.02 -3.50
CA ASP A 116 5.81 9.35 -3.17
C ASP A 116 5.68 10.20 -4.44
N HIS A 117 5.34 11.48 -4.28
CA HIS A 117 5.14 12.38 -5.42
C HIS A 117 6.41 12.61 -6.22
N GLY A 118 7.56 12.44 -5.60
CA GLY A 118 8.84 12.61 -6.28
C GLY A 118 9.33 11.36 -6.98
N GLY A 119 8.57 10.27 -6.92
CA GLY A 119 8.97 9.01 -7.54
C GLY A 119 9.88 8.17 -6.68
N ASN A 120 10.07 8.53 -5.43
CA ASN A 120 10.92 7.77 -4.51
C ASN A 120 10.12 6.62 -3.90
N THR A 121 10.74 5.44 -3.80
CA THR A 121 10.11 4.29 -3.16
C THR A 121 10.04 4.54 -1.66
N VAL A 122 8.83 4.53 -1.10
CA VAL A 122 8.65 4.73 0.34
C VAL A 122 8.22 3.45 1.05
N MET A 123 7.68 2.46 0.32
CA MET A 123 7.26 1.22 0.95
C MET A 123 7.20 0.11 -0.09
N THR A 124 7.52 -1.10 0.33
CA THR A 124 7.41 -2.28 -0.53
C THR A 124 6.51 -3.29 0.15
N LEU A 125 5.56 -3.83 -0.61
CA LEU A 125 4.60 -4.80 -0.12
C LEU A 125 4.75 -6.10 -0.89
N LYS A 126 4.52 -7.21 -0.21
CA LYS A 126 4.56 -8.53 -0.83
C LYS A 126 3.30 -9.28 -0.47
N ARG A 127 2.66 -9.91 -1.45
CA ARG A 127 1.41 -10.66 -1.24
C ARG A 127 1.63 -11.79 -0.23
N ARG A 128 0.74 -11.90 0.75
CA ARG A 128 0.78 -12.95 1.76
C ARG A 128 0.06 -14.19 1.30
#